data_5481f1717087d10a805a7bc63549da30
#
_entry.id   5481f1717087d10a805a7bc63549da30
#
_cell.length_a   1.000
_cell.length_b   1.000
_cell.length_c   1.000
_cell.angle_alpha   90.00
_cell.angle_beta   90.00
_cell.angle_gamma   90.00
#
_symmetry.space_group_name_H-M   'P 1'
#
loop_
_entity.id
_entity.type
_entity.pdbx_description
1 polymer ?
#
loop_
_entity_poly.entity_id
_entity_poly.type
_entity_poly.pdbx_seq_one_letter_code
_entity_poly.pdbx_strand_id
1 'polypeptide(L)'
;IPGTRSVHKANKVIVDMADAQQRVVRGIEEGLREAEHPPKQRKALLVRLALADPRSETFASHLEGNGKLRARVRSAARMAASSKNAHESPPLEGLYYHVDLEHGLATMTDLGHQFVESRLGSVFDTSTLEAAISGAKSDPDTALKDRRESITPLVRRLSQRQGQMNQVHQALTAHLLLRRDDDYVITEDTVVLVDGPTGRARPDSR
;
A
#
# COMPACT_ATOMS: atom_id res chain seq x y z
N ILE A 1 -23.05 4.89 11.58
CA ILE A 1 -21.94 4.58 12.50
C ILE A 1 -20.72 5.37 11.99
N PRO A 2 -20.02 6.19 12.83
CA PRO A 2 -18.92 7.05 12.38
C PRO A 2 -17.78 6.32 11.68
N GLY A 3 -17.49 5.08 12.06
CA GLY A 3 -16.41 4.27 11.47
C GLY A 3 -16.66 3.87 10.01
N THR A 4 -17.89 3.62 9.61
CA THR A 4 -18.22 3.16 8.26
C THR A 4 -17.90 4.20 7.18
N ARG A 5 -18.12 5.50 7.44
CA ARG A 5 -17.78 6.58 6.49
C ARG A 5 -16.27 6.72 6.27
N SER A 6 -15.47 6.53 7.31
CA SER A 6 -14.00 6.61 7.22
C SER A 6 -13.44 5.46 6.39
N VAL A 7 -13.92 4.23 6.63
CA VAL A 7 -13.53 3.05 5.83
C VAL A 7 -13.90 3.22 4.37
N HIS A 8 -15.13 3.69 4.08
CA HIS A 8 -15.56 3.93 2.70
C HIS A 8 -14.71 4.98 2.00
N LYS A 9 -14.32 6.04 2.71
CA LYS A 9 -13.45 7.09 2.16
C LYS A 9 -12.04 6.56 1.87
N ALA A 10 -11.47 5.76 2.77
CA ALA A 10 -10.18 5.12 2.57
C ALA A 10 -10.22 4.18 1.35
N ASN A 11 -11.23 3.31 1.25
CA ASN A 11 -11.41 2.41 0.12
C ASN A 11 -11.49 3.17 -1.20
N LYS A 12 -12.30 4.24 -1.28
CA LYS A 12 -12.41 5.05 -2.50
C LYS A 12 -11.06 5.62 -2.94
N VAL A 13 -10.28 6.17 -2.00
CA VAL A 13 -8.97 6.74 -2.30
C VAL A 13 -8.00 5.67 -2.81
N ILE A 14 -8.04 4.45 -2.26
CA ILE A 14 -7.21 3.34 -2.72
C ILE A 14 -7.63 2.87 -4.12
N VAL A 15 -8.92 2.78 -4.43
CA VAL A 15 -9.40 2.47 -5.78
C VAL A 15 -8.93 3.53 -6.78
N ASP A 16 -9.11 4.83 -6.47
CA ASP A 16 -8.64 5.92 -7.32
C ASP A 16 -7.12 5.87 -7.56
N MET A 17 -6.35 5.47 -6.53
CA MET A 17 -4.90 5.29 -6.63
C MET A 17 -4.54 4.09 -7.49
N ALA A 18 -5.26 2.98 -7.37
CA ALA A 18 -5.07 1.80 -8.21
C ALA A 18 -5.36 2.11 -9.68
N ASP A 19 -6.42 2.87 -9.97
CA ASP A 19 -6.71 3.34 -11.33
C ASP A 19 -5.60 4.26 -11.88
N ALA A 20 -5.00 5.09 -11.03
CA ALA A 20 -3.84 5.90 -11.42
C ALA A 20 -2.63 5.01 -11.71
N GLN A 21 -2.36 4.01 -10.90
CA GLN A 21 -1.30 3.03 -11.13
C GLN A 21 -1.51 2.25 -12.43
N GLN A 22 -2.74 1.83 -12.75
CA GLN A 22 -3.05 1.11 -13.97
C GLN A 22 -2.77 1.94 -15.24
N ARG A 23 -2.88 3.27 -15.16
CA ARG A 23 -2.44 4.15 -16.27
C ARG A 23 -0.93 4.10 -16.44
N VAL A 24 -0.16 4.06 -15.37
CA VAL A 24 1.31 3.91 -15.42
C VAL A 24 1.69 2.55 -15.98
N VAL A 25 1.03 1.47 -15.55
CA VAL A 25 1.23 0.10 -16.06
C VAL A 25 1.02 0.05 -17.57
N ARG A 26 -0.10 0.59 -18.07
CA ARG A 26 -0.37 0.67 -19.51
C ARG A 26 0.73 1.39 -20.28
N GLY A 27 1.20 2.54 -19.77
CA GLY A 27 2.32 3.26 -20.40
C GLY A 27 3.62 2.45 -20.44
N ILE A 28 3.91 1.65 -19.42
CA ILE A 28 5.07 0.73 -19.42
C ILE A 28 4.88 -0.38 -20.48
N GLU A 29 3.68 -0.96 -20.55
CA GLU A 29 3.36 -2.02 -21.51
C GLU A 29 3.39 -1.52 -22.96
N GLU A 30 2.86 -0.33 -23.23
CA GLU A 30 2.94 0.34 -24.53
C GLU A 30 4.41 0.58 -24.91
N GLY A 31 5.21 1.14 -24.00
CA GLY A 31 6.63 1.31 -24.22
C GLY A 31 7.36 -0.01 -24.53
N LEU A 32 6.98 -1.11 -23.89
CA LEU A 32 7.57 -2.44 -24.16
C LEU A 32 7.20 -2.99 -25.55
N ARG A 33 6.05 -2.58 -26.12
CA ARG A 33 5.57 -3.01 -27.45
C ARG A 33 6.16 -2.20 -28.59
N GLU A 34 6.25 -0.87 -28.41
CA GLU A 34 6.53 0.06 -29.48
C GLU A 34 8.01 0.30 -29.77
N ALA A 35 8.89 0.08 -28.80
CA ALA A 35 10.27 0.49 -28.93
C ALA A 35 11.26 -0.67 -28.99
N GLU A 36 12.22 -0.59 -29.92
CA GLU A 36 13.47 -1.34 -29.88
C GLU A 36 14.34 -0.80 -28.72
N HIS A 37 14.00 -1.17 -27.48
CA HIS A 37 14.78 -0.79 -26.32
C HIS A 37 16.10 -1.57 -26.28
N PRO A 38 17.21 -0.93 -25.91
CA PRO A 38 18.42 -1.63 -25.53
C PRO A 38 18.11 -2.69 -24.45
N PRO A 39 18.76 -3.86 -24.48
CA PRO A 39 18.44 -4.97 -23.57
C PRO A 39 18.43 -4.59 -22.09
N LYS A 40 19.26 -3.63 -21.68
CA LYS A 40 19.33 -3.13 -20.32
C LYS A 40 18.06 -2.35 -19.94
N GLN A 41 17.59 -1.49 -20.82
CA GLN A 41 16.39 -0.66 -20.60
C GLN A 41 15.12 -1.51 -20.62
N ARG A 42 14.99 -2.45 -21.57
CA ARG A 42 13.89 -3.40 -21.61
C ARG A 42 13.79 -4.22 -20.33
N LYS A 43 14.93 -4.68 -19.77
CA LYS A 43 14.95 -5.38 -18.47
C LYS A 43 14.52 -4.50 -17.32
N ALA A 44 14.87 -3.22 -17.31
CA ALA A 44 14.45 -2.28 -16.27
C ALA A 44 12.93 -2.05 -16.31
N LEU A 45 12.35 -1.87 -17.51
CA LEU A 45 10.91 -1.75 -17.70
C LEU A 45 10.15 -3.00 -17.23
N LEU A 46 10.67 -4.21 -17.54
CA LEU A 46 10.06 -5.46 -17.07
C LEU A 46 10.13 -5.62 -15.55
N VAL A 47 11.21 -5.20 -14.91
CA VAL A 47 11.29 -5.19 -13.43
C VAL A 47 10.29 -4.20 -12.86
N ARG A 48 10.18 -3.01 -13.44
CA ARG A 48 9.21 -1.99 -13.03
C ARG A 48 7.77 -2.46 -13.19
N LEU A 49 7.45 -3.11 -14.33
CA LEU A 49 6.14 -3.71 -14.57
C LEU A 49 5.81 -4.76 -13.52
N ALA A 50 6.76 -5.65 -13.21
CA ALA A 50 6.59 -6.69 -12.21
C ALA A 50 6.32 -6.16 -10.79
N LEU A 51 6.91 -5.01 -10.43
CA LEU A 51 6.65 -4.37 -9.14
C LEU A 51 5.33 -3.60 -9.13
N ALA A 52 4.94 -3.03 -10.28
CA ALA A 52 3.71 -2.27 -10.43
C ALA A 52 2.46 -3.16 -10.51
N ASP A 53 2.55 -4.24 -11.28
CA ASP A 53 1.51 -5.24 -11.49
C ASP A 53 2.15 -6.61 -11.77
N PRO A 54 2.44 -7.40 -10.73
CA PRO A 54 3.04 -8.73 -10.89
C PRO A 54 2.11 -9.75 -11.56
N ARG A 55 0.83 -9.42 -11.74
CA ARG A 55 -0.17 -10.26 -12.43
C ARG A 55 -0.36 -9.88 -13.90
N SER A 56 0.37 -8.89 -14.42
CA SER A 56 0.31 -8.49 -15.83
C SER A 56 0.64 -9.67 -16.75
N GLU A 57 -0.22 -9.92 -17.72
CA GLU A 57 0.00 -10.94 -18.76
C GLU A 57 1.26 -10.65 -19.57
N THR A 58 1.54 -9.38 -19.83
CA THR A 58 2.76 -8.93 -20.50
C THR A 58 3.99 -9.34 -19.71
N PHE A 59 3.99 -9.18 -18.38
CA PHE A 59 5.09 -9.63 -17.55
C PHE A 59 5.18 -11.16 -17.52
N ALA A 60 4.07 -11.86 -17.34
CA ALA A 60 4.02 -13.33 -17.28
C ALA A 60 4.64 -13.96 -18.53
N SER A 61 4.33 -13.45 -19.73
CA SER A 61 4.89 -13.95 -21.00
C SER A 61 6.42 -13.83 -21.10
N HIS A 62 7.02 -12.84 -20.39
CA HIS A 62 8.47 -12.65 -20.37
C HIS A 62 9.16 -13.43 -19.24
N LEU A 63 8.38 -13.92 -18.27
CA LEU A 63 8.91 -14.63 -17.11
C LEU A 63 9.16 -16.11 -17.39
N GLU A 64 8.40 -16.69 -18.33
CA GLU A 64 8.54 -18.11 -18.70
C GLU A 64 9.96 -18.42 -19.18
N GLY A 65 10.60 -19.38 -18.51
CA GLY A 65 11.98 -19.78 -18.81
C GLY A 65 13.08 -18.77 -18.42
N ASN A 66 12.73 -17.59 -17.89
CA ASN A 66 13.69 -16.51 -17.61
C ASN A 66 14.05 -16.40 -16.11
N GLY A 67 14.79 -17.36 -15.59
CA GLY A 67 15.26 -17.36 -14.20
C GLY A 67 16.06 -16.10 -13.79
N LYS A 68 16.80 -15.50 -14.71
CA LYS A 68 17.56 -14.27 -14.46
C LYS A 68 16.65 -13.06 -14.23
N LEU A 69 15.56 -12.94 -14.98
CA LEU A 69 14.57 -11.88 -14.77
C LEU A 69 13.87 -12.08 -13.43
N ARG A 70 13.46 -13.30 -13.09
CA ARG A 70 12.85 -13.64 -11.81
C ARG A 70 13.74 -13.25 -10.63
N ALA A 71 15.03 -13.60 -10.68
CA ALA A 71 15.99 -13.23 -9.64
C ALA A 71 16.15 -11.70 -9.49
N ARG A 72 16.12 -10.95 -10.59
CA ARG A 72 16.17 -9.48 -10.58
C ARG A 72 14.94 -8.85 -9.95
N VAL A 73 13.75 -9.31 -10.32
CA VAL A 73 12.49 -8.82 -9.73
C VAL A 73 12.50 -9.05 -8.22
N ARG A 74 12.88 -10.25 -7.79
CA ARG A 74 13.00 -10.60 -6.38
C ARG A 74 14.00 -9.72 -5.63
N SER A 75 15.16 -9.44 -6.24
CA SER A 75 16.15 -8.53 -5.67
C SER A 75 15.62 -7.09 -5.57
N ALA A 76 14.93 -6.60 -6.60
CA ALA A 76 14.36 -5.27 -6.60
C ALA A 76 13.23 -5.13 -5.56
N ALA A 77 12.37 -6.14 -5.40
CA ALA A 77 11.32 -6.16 -4.38
C ALA A 77 11.91 -6.10 -2.95
N ARG A 78 12.97 -6.88 -2.69
CA ARG A 78 13.68 -6.83 -1.39
C ARG A 78 14.31 -5.47 -1.12
N MET A 79 14.95 -4.86 -2.12
CA MET A 79 15.52 -3.53 -1.98
C MET A 79 14.46 -2.49 -1.71
N ALA A 80 13.32 -2.57 -2.41
CA ALA A 80 12.17 -1.70 -2.19
C ALA A 80 11.61 -1.82 -0.76
N ALA A 81 11.59 -3.03 -0.19
CA ALA A 81 11.09 -3.28 1.16
C ALA A 81 12.09 -2.86 2.27
N SER A 82 13.40 -2.88 2.00
CA SER A 82 14.44 -2.70 3.04
C SER A 82 15.02 -1.30 3.15
N SER A 83 14.92 -0.47 2.13
CA SER A 83 15.56 0.85 2.08
C SER A 83 14.59 1.97 2.45
N LYS A 84 14.99 2.82 3.41
CA LYS A 84 14.25 4.07 3.70
C LYS A 84 14.16 5.02 2.48
N ASN A 85 15.10 4.88 1.53
CA ASN A 85 15.17 5.68 0.30
C ASN A 85 14.84 4.82 -0.94
N ALA A 86 14.17 3.69 -0.77
CA ALA A 86 13.78 2.81 -1.88
C ALA A 86 12.89 3.52 -2.91
N HIS A 87 12.18 4.54 -2.47
CA HIS A 87 11.23 5.33 -3.26
C HIS A 87 11.88 6.11 -4.41
N GLU A 88 13.16 6.46 -4.28
CA GLU A 88 13.96 7.13 -5.32
C GLU A 88 14.67 6.13 -6.25
N SER A 89 14.52 4.83 -6.02
CA SER A 89 15.17 3.84 -6.88
C SER A 89 14.46 3.78 -8.24
N PRO A 90 15.20 3.72 -9.37
CA PRO A 90 14.64 3.75 -10.72
C PRO A 90 13.48 2.80 -10.99
N PRO A 91 13.41 1.59 -10.40
CA PRO A 91 12.26 0.70 -10.59
C PRO A 91 10.95 1.21 -9.99
N LEU A 92 10.98 2.08 -8.96
CA LEU A 92 9.80 2.58 -8.27
C LEU A 92 9.39 3.99 -8.69
N GLU A 93 10.21 4.68 -9.47
CA GLU A 93 9.93 6.03 -9.94
C GLU A 93 8.57 6.10 -10.66
N GLY A 94 7.70 7.01 -10.22
CA GLY A 94 6.36 7.21 -10.79
C GLY A 94 5.34 6.11 -10.48
N LEU A 95 5.66 5.12 -9.63
CA LEU A 95 4.69 4.18 -9.09
C LEU A 95 4.06 4.73 -7.81
N TYR A 96 2.78 4.49 -7.61
CA TYR A 96 2.07 4.84 -6.37
C TYR A 96 2.25 3.79 -5.28
N TYR A 97 2.43 2.53 -5.69
CA TYR A 97 2.71 1.40 -4.80
C TYR A 97 3.48 0.32 -5.55
N HIS A 98 4.03 -0.60 -4.82
CA HIS A 98 4.57 -1.84 -5.37
C HIS A 98 4.01 -3.06 -4.63
N VAL A 99 3.96 -4.18 -5.34
CA VAL A 99 3.38 -5.43 -4.86
C VAL A 99 4.45 -6.54 -4.89
N ASP A 100 4.60 -7.23 -3.79
CA ASP A 100 5.40 -8.44 -3.65
C ASP A 100 4.47 -9.61 -3.30
N LEU A 101 4.09 -10.39 -4.32
CA LEU A 101 3.21 -11.54 -4.14
C LEU A 101 3.90 -12.70 -3.41
N GLU A 102 5.23 -12.80 -3.48
CA GLU A 102 5.99 -13.87 -2.81
C GLU A 102 5.90 -13.73 -1.29
N HIS A 103 5.88 -12.49 -0.79
CA HIS A 103 5.78 -12.19 0.64
C HIS A 103 4.40 -11.67 1.07
N GLY A 104 3.45 -11.57 0.15
CA GLY A 104 2.11 -11.05 0.43
C GLY A 104 2.12 -9.59 0.92
N LEU A 105 2.94 -8.76 0.31
CA LEU A 105 3.13 -7.36 0.71
C LEU A 105 2.68 -6.40 -0.40
N ALA A 106 1.95 -5.37 0.00
CA ALA A 106 1.65 -4.21 -0.83
C ALA A 106 2.11 -2.95 -0.07
N THR A 107 3.03 -2.20 -0.66
CA THR A 107 3.66 -1.05 0.01
C THR A 107 3.50 0.21 -0.84
N MET A 108 3.04 1.29 -0.24
CA MET A 108 2.98 2.59 -0.91
C MET A 108 4.37 3.20 -1.06
N THR A 109 4.57 3.91 -2.17
CA THR A 109 5.71 4.80 -2.39
C THR A 109 5.41 6.18 -1.81
N ASP A 110 6.38 7.10 -1.86
CA ASP A 110 6.15 8.50 -1.47
C ASP A 110 5.07 9.16 -2.34
N LEU A 111 5.03 8.83 -3.63
CA LEU A 111 3.96 9.28 -4.53
C LEU A 111 2.59 8.75 -4.07
N GLY A 112 2.52 7.51 -3.62
CA GLY A 112 1.31 6.91 -3.04
C GLY A 112 0.89 7.61 -1.74
N HIS A 113 1.83 7.87 -0.85
CA HIS A 113 1.57 8.63 0.38
C HIS A 113 1.03 10.04 0.07
N GLN A 114 1.69 10.78 -0.83
CA GLN A 114 1.24 12.11 -1.27
C GLN A 114 -0.16 12.06 -1.90
N PHE A 115 -0.44 11.02 -2.70
CA PHE A 115 -1.75 10.83 -3.30
C PHE A 115 -2.85 10.64 -2.25
N VAL A 116 -2.60 9.83 -1.23
CA VAL A 116 -3.55 9.60 -0.12
C VAL A 116 -3.72 10.87 0.71
N GLU A 117 -2.63 11.54 1.09
CA GLU A 117 -2.67 12.74 1.92
C GLU A 117 -3.35 13.92 1.22
N SER A 118 -3.24 14.03 -0.09
CA SER A 118 -3.96 15.06 -0.86
C SER A 118 -5.49 14.94 -0.74
N ARG A 119 -6.01 13.76 -0.40
CA ARG A 119 -7.45 13.44 -0.31
C ARG A 119 -7.96 13.25 1.11
N LEU A 120 -7.12 12.75 2.01
CA LEU A 120 -7.47 12.44 3.40
C LEU A 120 -6.86 13.41 4.42
N GLY A 121 -5.96 14.30 3.98
CA GLY A 121 -5.14 15.14 4.85
C GLY A 121 -3.92 14.37 5.37
N SER A 122 -3.14 14.98 6.27
CA SER A 122 -1.89 14.41 6.83
C SER A 122 -2.16 13.17 7.69
N VAL A 123 -2.42 12.05 7.04
CA VAL A 123 -2.73 10.76 7.71
C VAL A 123 -1.47 10.11 8.24
N PHE A 124 -0.35 10.22 7.50
CA PHE A 124 0.90 9.53 7.83
C PHE A 124 1.85 10.34 8.72
N ASP A 125 1.69 11.67 8.80
CA ASP A 125 2.51 12.50 9.68
C ASP A 125 1.94 12.52 11.11
N THR A 126 2.52 11.71 11.99
CA THR A 126 2.22 11.69 13.43
C THR A 126 3.26 12.41 14.27
N SER A 127 4.40 12.79 13.69
CA SER A 127 5.58 13.31 14.38
C SER A 127 5.29 14.58 15.20
N THR A 128 4.53 15.50 14.64
CA THR A 128 4.13 16.75 15.32
C THR A 128 3.25 16.49 16.55
N LEU A 129 2.34 15.51 16.48
CA LEU A 129 1.49 15.13 17.62
C LEU A 129 2.29 14.38 18.69
N GLU A 130 3.19 13.51 18.29
CA GLU A 130 4.07 12.77 19.21
C GLU A 130 5.02 13.71 19.94
N ALA A 131 5.61 14.69 19.24
CA ALA A 131 6.45 15.73 19.83
C ALA A 131 5.65 16.59 20.83
N ALA A 132 4.42 17.01 20.46
CA ALA A 132 3.57 17.79 21.35
C ALA A 132 3.17 17.01 22.60
N ILE A 133 2.86 15.71 22.50
CA ILE A 133 2.57 14.85 23.62
C ILE A 133 3.80 14.68 24.52
N SER A 134 4.97 14.47 23.92
CA SER A 134 6.23 14.32 24.66
C SER A 134 6.60 15.61 25.40
N GLY A 135 6.48 16.78 24.76
CA GLY A 135 6.70 18.07 25.38
C GLY A 135 5.77 18.32 26.57
N ALA A 136 4.48 18.08 26.39
CA ALA A 136 3.49 18.25 27.45
C ALA A 136 3.69 17.28 28.63
N LYS A 137 4.25 16.09 28.40
CA LYS A 137 4.61 15.11 29.46
C LYS A 137 5.81 15.58 30.26
N SER A 138 6.79 16.23 29.61
CA SER A 138 8.08 16.57 30.20
C SER A 138 8.09 17.94 30.88
N ASP A 139 7.00 18.72 30.78
CA ASP A 139 6.90 20.04 31.40
C ASP A 139 6.82 19.95 32.94
N PRO A 140 7.85 20.40 33.70
CA PRO A 140 7.86 20.27 35.14
C PRO A 140 6.96 21.29 35.84
N ASP A 141 6.65 22.42 35.18
CA ASP A 141 5.94 23.55 35.79
C ASP A 141 4.42 23.42 35.73
N THR A 142 3.91 22.49 34.91
CA THR A 142 2.47 22.26 34.76
C THR A 142 1.94 21.25 35.80
N ALA A 143 0.88 21.63 36.52
CA ALA A 143 0.20 20.75 37.46
C ALA A 143 -0.31 19.46 36.75
N LEU A 144 -0.30 18.33 37.46
CA LEU A 144 -0.68 17.01 36.91
C LEU A 144 -2.07 17.01 36.25
N LYS A 145 -3.02 17.76 36.80
CA LYS A 145 -4.38 17.87 36.28
C LYS A 145 -4.39 18.57 34.92
N ASP A 146 -3.75 19.73 34.85
CA ASP A 146 -3.71 20.58 33.64
C ASP A 146 -2.91 19.88 32.52
N ARG A 147 -1.83 19.18 32.89
CA ARG A 147 -1.06 18.32 32.00
C ARG A 147 -1.92 17.22 31.38
N ARG A 148 -2.74 16.57 32.19
CA ARG A 148 -3.65 15.50 31.72
C ARG A 148 -4.73 16.05 30.79
N GLU A 149 -5.28 17.24 31.11
CA GLU A 149 -6.27 17.91 30.26
C GLU A 149 -5.69 18.34 28.91
N SER A 150 -4.43 18.81 28.86
CA SER A 150 -3.76 19.20 27.61
C SER A 150 -3.37 17.98 26.74
N ILE A 151 -2.96 16.86 27.33
CA ILE A 151 -2.51 15.66 26.61
C ILE A 151 -3.68 14.86 26.05
N THR A 152 -4.81 14.78 26.74
CA THR A 152 -5.95 13.95 26.35
C THR A 152 -6.44 14.21 24.90
N PRO A 153 -6.64 15.46 24.44
CA PRO A 153 -7.06 15.73 23.07
C PRO A 153 -5.96 15.37 22.03
N LEU A 154 -4.69 15.51 22.37
CA LEU A 154 -3.58 15.14 21.51
C LEU A 154 -3.51 13.62 21.29
N VAL A 155 -3.61 12.84 22.37
CA VAL A 155 -3.68 11.37 22.30
C VAL A 155 -4.87 10.92 21.46
N ARG A 156 -6.03 11.53 21.65
CA ARG A 156 -7.23 11.23 20.84
C ARG A 156 -6.99 11.47 19.35
N ARG A 157 -6.36 12.60 18.98
CA ARG A 157 -6.03 12.91 17.59
C ARG A 157 -5.01 11.92 17.03
N LEU A 158 -4.00 11.55 17.81
CA LEU A 158 -3.01 10.54 17.41
C LEU A 158 -3.67 9.19 17.13
N SER A 159 -4.53 8.72 18.05
CA SER A 159 -5.28 7.47 17.86
C SER A 159 -6.19 7.51 16.64
N GLN A 160 -6.83 8.65 16.35
CA GLN A 160 -7.65 8.80 15.15
C GLN A 160 -6.80 8.71 13.86
N ARG A 161 -5.63 9.36 13.82
CA ARG A 161 -4.70 9.26 12.66
C ARG A 161 -4.20 7.84 12.48
N GLN A 162 -3.78 7.17 13.53
CA GLN A 162 -3.35 5.76 13.50
C GLN A 162 -4.47 4.86 12.98
N GLY A 163 -5.70 5.08 13.44
CA GLY A 163 -6.87 4.36 12.92
C GLY A 163 -7.10 4.59 11.42
N GLN A 164 -6.97 5.82 10.93
CA GLN A 164 -7.08 6.15 9.50
C GLN A 164 -5.95 5.50 8.69
N MET A 165 -4.72 5.57 9.16
CA MET A 165 -3.57 4.93 8.53
C MET A 165 -3.77 3.41 8.41
N ASN A 166 -4.24 2.76 9.46
CA ASN A 166 -4.56 1.33 9.43
C ASN A 166 -5.65 1.01 8.41
N GLN A 167 -6.70 1.84 8.31
CA GLN A 167 -7.76 1.65 7.31
C GLN A 167 -7.23 1.77 5.89
N VAL A 168 -6.33 2.73 5.62
CA VAL A 168 -5.68 2.89 4.32
C VAL A 168 -4.84 1.66 3.97
N HIS A 169 -4.02 1.17 4.91
CA HIS A 169 -3.21 -0.02 4.70
C HIS A 169 -4.06 -1.28 4.49
N GLN A 170 -5.11 -1.45 5.28
CA GLN A 170 -6.04 -2.58 5.11
C GLN A 170 -6.75 -2.52 3.75
N ALA A 171 -7.21 -1.34 3.33
CA ALA A 171 -7.82 -1.16 2.02
C ALA A 171 -6.84 -1.48 0.88
N LEU A 172 -5.58 -1.04 1.00
CA LEU A 172 -4.52 -1.34 0.03
C LEU A 172 -4.29 -2.85 -0.07
N THR A 173 -4.09 -3.52 1.07
CA THR A 173 -3.90 -4.96 1.15
C THR A 173 -5.08 -5.72 0.56
N ALA A 174 -6.30 -5.36 0.95
CA ALA A 174 -7.51 -6.01 0.46
C ALA A 174 -7.67 -5.86 -1.06
N HIS A 175 -7.42 -4.65 -1.60
CA HIS A 175 -7.58 -4.38 -3.03
C HIS A 175 -6.52 -5.05 -3.90
N LEU A 176 -5.27 -5.14 -3.42
CA LEU A 176 -4.14 -5.60 -4.23
C LEU A 176 -3.77 -7.06 -4.02
N LEU A 177 -3.99 -7.60 -2.83
CA LEU A 177 -3.55 -8.96 -2.49
C LEU A 177 -4.67 -9.97 -2.48
N LEU A 178 -5.86 -9.61 -1.96
CA LEU A 178 -6.97 -10.55 -1.88
C LEU A 178 -7.64 -10.76 -3.23
N ARG A 179 -7.97 -12.02 -3.52
CA ARG A 179 -8.66 -12.45 -4.74
C ARG A 179 -10.05 -12.96 -4.39
N ARG A 180 -11.01 -12.51 -5.18
CA ARG A 180 -12.33 -13.13 -5.16
C ARG A 180 -12.22 -14.60 -5.61
N ASP A 181 -12.99 -15.45 -4.96
CA ASP A 181 -13.09 -16.88 -5.17
C ASP A 181 -11.88 -17.71 -4.67
N ASP A 182 -10.75 -17.05 -4.36
CA ASP A 182 -9.57 -17.66 -3.72
C ASP A 182 -9.53 -17.33 -2.22
N ASP A 183 -9.51 -16.02 -1.88
CA ASP A 183 -9.33 -15.53 -0.52
C ASP A 183 -10.65 -15.15 0.14
N TYR A 184 -11.66 -14.81 -0.67
CA TYR A 184 -13.02 -14.49 -0.21
C TYR A 184 -14.07 -14.81 -1.27
N VAL A 185 -15.29 -15.11 -0.81
CA VAL A 185 -16.48 -15.26 -1.65
C VAL A 185 -17.54 -14.25 -1.26
N ILE A 186 -18.41 -13.90 -2.19
CA ILE A 186 -19.58 -13.06 -1.92
C ILE A 186 -20.81 -13.94 -1.90
N THR A 187 -21.45 -14.03 -0.74
CA THR A 187 -22.69 -14.79 -0.53
C THR A 187 -23.73 -13.87 0.07
N GLU A 188 -24.89 -13.72 -0.59
CA GLU A 188 -26.00 -12.87 -0.12
C GLU A 188 -25.55 -11.43 0.22
N ASP A 189 -24.79 -10.80 -0.69
CA ASP A 189 -24.19 -9.47 -0.53
C ASP A 189 -23.23 -9.32 0.68
N THR A 190 -22.78 -10.44 1.25
CA THR A 190 -21.83 -10.48 2.36
C THR A 190 -20.49 -11.07 1.89
N VAL A 191 -19.40 -10.41 2.26
CA VAL A 191 -18.04 -10.95 2.02
C VAL A 191 -17.74 -11.99 3.10
N VAL A 192 -17.43 -13.20 2.68
CA VAL A 192 -17.04 -14.31 3.55
C VAL A 192 -15.61 -14.72 3.22
N LEU A 193 -14.71 -14.69 4.21
CA LEU A 193 -13.33 -15.10 4.03
C LEU A 193 -13.24 -16.61 3.80
N VAL A 194 -12.34 -17.02 2.92
CA VAL A 194 -12.02 -18.41 2.64
C VAL A 194 -10.76 -18.80 3.39
N ASP A 195 -10.77 -19.94 4.05
CA ASP A 195 -9.58 -20.50 4.68
C ASP A 195 -8.70 -21.16 3.62
N GLY A 196 -7.56 -20.52 3.31
CA GLY A 196 -6.67 -20.95 2.22
C GLY A 196 -6.28 -22.43 2.24
N PRO A 197 -5.89 -23.03 3.39
CA PRO A 197 -5.53 -24.43 3.47
C PRO A 197 -6.68 -25.41 3.25
N THR A 198 -7.90 -25.05 3.62
CA THR A 198 -9.06 -25.95 3.57
C THR A 198 -10.06 -25.59 2.47
N GLY A 199 -9.96 -24.44 1.86
CA GLY A 199 -10.93 -23.92 0.89
C GLY A 199 -12.33 -23.70 1.48
N ARG A 200 -12.49 -23.70 2.81
CA ARG A 200 -13.79 -23.57 3.47
C ARG A 200 -14.08 -22.11 3.79
N ALA A 201 -15.29 -21.69 3.48
CA ALA A 201 -15.81 -20.41 3.90
C ALA A 201 -15.90 -20.34 5.43
N ARG A 202 -15.45 -19.20 6.03
CA ARG A 202 -15.53 -18.93 7.47
C ARG A 202 -16.68 -17.95 7.73
N PRO A 203 -17.92 -18.43 7.99
CA PRO A 203 -19.07 -17.54 8.17
C PRO A 203 -19.00 -16.67 9.43
N ASP A 204 -18.15 -17.03 10.40
CA ASP A 204 -18.02 -16.33 11.69
C ASP A 204 -16.99 -15.19 11.68
N SER A 205 -16.30 -14.96 10.57
CA SER A 205 -15.32 -13.87 10.40
C SER A 205 -16.03 -12.61 9.89
N ARG A 206 -16.76 -11.92 10.76
CA ARG A 206 -17.39 -10.63 10.48
C ARG A 206 -16.55 -9.47 11.00
#